data_1afb4db5fd897f9f713881021fde13b6
#
_entry.id   1afb4db5fd897f9f713881021fde13b6
#
_cell.length_a   1.000
_cell.length_b   1.000
_cell.length_c   1.000
_cell.angle_alpha   90.00
_cell.angle_beta   90.00
_cell.angle_gamma   90.00
#
_symmetry.space_group_name_H-M   'P 1'
#
loop_
_entity.id
_entity.type
_entity.pdbx_description
1 polymer ?
#
loop_
_entity_poly.entity_id
_entity_poly.type
_entity_poly.pdbx_seq_one_letter_code
_entity_poly.pdbx_strand_id
1 'polypeptide(L)'
;MQSNSQIKRVFNQIARPLLAAGIMAVIIGCSAFEPEYGECPPIFAAKGAEESYLVGSKLGQIIKIRFNGISGQCVARDGYTDARLYINVLMRRDLTTGSNIEQAEFYITAAIIDETETVVSRETFLEEANFRDSMDTSQPDIIKRLDIPDGHRVVLALGRAAE
;
A
#
# COMPACT_ATOMS: atom_id res chain seq x y z
N MET A 1 46.75 -23.00 -56.60
CA MET A 1 46.60 -22.17 -55.38
C MET A 1 45.28 -21.41 -55.39
N GLN A 2 44.15 -22.12 -55.21
CA GLN A 2 42.79 -21.51 -55.15
C GLN A 2 41.90 -22.38 -54.26
N SER A 3 42.12 -22.47 -52.97
CA SER A 3 41.28 -23.29 -52.11
C SER A 3 40.98 -22.69 -50.72
N ASN A 4 41.38 -21.43 -50.43
CA ASN A 4 41.22 -20.90 -49.08
C ASN A 4 40.21 -19.75 -48.92
N SER A 5 39.56 -19.29 -50.00
CA SER A 5 38.60 -18.17 -49.94
C SER A 5 37.13 -18.59 -49.73
N GLN A 6 36.79 -19.83 -50.03
CA GLN A 6 35.38 -20.31 -49.92
C GLN A 6 35.02 -20.70 -48.49
N ILE A 7 35.96 -21.18 -47.69
CA ILE A 7 35.69 -21.60 -46.30
C ILE A 7 35.36 -20.42 -45.39
N LYS A 8 35.98 -19.25 -45.61
CA LYS A 8 35.70 -18.03 -44.81
C LYS A 8 34.32 -17.42 -45.06
N ARG A 9 33.72 -17.61 -46.23
CA ARG A 9 32.38 -17.07 -46.55
C ARG A 9 31.26 -17.92 -45.93
N VAL A 10 31.46 -19.22 -45.85
CA VAL A 10 30.45 -20.11 -45.26
C VAL A 10 30.39 -19.95 -43.73
N PHE A 11 31.53 -19.74 -43.07
CA PHE A 11 31.57 -19.51 -41.61
C PHE A 11 30.91 -18.18 -41.19
N ASN A 12 31.00 -17.14 -42.01
CA ASN A 12 30.44 -15.82 -41.70
C ASN A 12 28.92 -15.73 -41.93
N GLN A 13 28.35 -16.66 -42.71
CA GLN A 13 26.89 -16.70 -42.94
C GLN A 13 26.15 -17.52 -41.90
N ILE A 14 26.79 -18.49 -41.24
CA ILE A 14 26.15 -19.31 -40.20
C ILE A 14 26.19 -18.62 -38.81
N ALA A 15 27.21 -17.80 -38.55
CA ALA A 15 27.35 -17.12 -37.26
C ALA A 15 26.34 -15.95 -37.02
N ARG A 16 25.83 -15.32 -38.10
CA ARG A 16 24.90 -14.17 -37.99
C ARG A 16 23.50 -14.53 -37.50
N PRO A 17 22.84 -15.61 -37.93
CA PRO A 17 21.51 -15.94 -37.43
C PRO A 17 21.50 -16.46 -35.99
N LEU A 18 22.59 -17.07 -35.49
CA LEU A 18 22.68 -17.57 -34.12
C LEU A 18 22.81 -16.45 -33.08
N LEU A 19 23.44 -15.34 -33.41
CA LEU A 19 23.51 -14.14 -32.54
C LEU A 19 22.18 -13.39 -32.46
N ALA A 20 21.43 -13.33 -33.55
CA ALA A 20 20.10 -12.68 -33.58
C ALA A 20 19.04 -13.48 -32.81
N ALA A 21 19.10 -14.81 -32.83
CA ALA A 21 18.20 -15.68 -32.07
C ALA A 21 18.46 -15.63 -30.56
N GLY A 22 19.73 -15.48 -30.15
CA GLY A 22 20.10 -15.34 -28.72
C GLY A 22 19.65 -14.03 -28.08
N ILE A 23 19.61 -12.93 -28.82
CA ILE A 23 19.17 -11.62 -28.32
C ILE A 23 17.65 -11.54 -28.17
N MET A 24 16.87 -12.19 -29.03
CA MET A 24 15.40 -12.23 -28.90
C MET A 24 14.90 -13.05 -27.71
N ALA A 25 15.64 -14.09 -27.28
CA ALA A 25 15.25 -14.90 -26.12
C ALA A 25 15.36 -14.16 -24.78
N VAL A 26 16.22 -13.12 -24.68
CA VAL A 26 16.43 -12.36 -23.43
C VAL A 26 15.32 -11.32 -23.19
N ILE A 27 14.62 -10.85 -24.24
CA ILE A 27 13.58 -9.82 -24.11
C ILE A 27 12.25 -10.40 -23.63
N ILE A 28 11.99 -11.69 -23.81
CA ILE A 28 10.72 -12.35 -23.43
C ILE A 28 10.73 -12.71 -21.91
N GLY A 29 11.87 -12.69 -21.23
CA GLY A 29 11.98 -13.10 -19.84
C GLY A 29 11.61 -12.06 -18.79
N CYS A 30 11.47 -10.76 -19.14
CA CYS A 30 11.26 -9.71 -18.15
C CYS A 30 9.80 -9.51 -17.72
N SER A 31 8.82 -9.99 -18.48
CA SER A 31 7.39 -9.84 -18.12
C SER A 31 6.85 -10.96 -17.22
N ALA A 32 7.62 -12.05 -17.04
CA ALA A 32 7.17 -13.20 -16.25
C ALA A 32 7.24 -12.98 -14.72
N PHE A 33 7.73 -11.85 -14.25
CA PHE A 33 7.90 -11.50 -12.82
C PHE A 33 7.07 -10.31 -12.36
N GLU A 34 6.24 -9.74 -13.22
CA GLU A 34 5.31 -8.70 -12.77
C GLU A 34 4.21 -9.35 -11.92
N PRO A 35 3.97 -8.85 -10.67
CA PRO A 35 2.89 -9.37 -9.86
C PRO A 35 1.56 -9.12 -10.57
N GLU A 36 0.77 -10.16 -10.76
CA GLU A 36 -0.57 -10.07 -11.30
C GLU A 36 -1.48 -9.49 -10.22
N TYR A 37 -1.84 -8.21 -10.37
CA TYR A 37 -2.77 -7.55 -9.47
C TYR A 37 -4.18 -8.07 -9.74
N GLY A 38 -4.80 -8.57 -8.68
CA GLY A 38 -6.16 -9.08 -8.67
C GLY A 38 -7.15 -8.12 -7.99
N GLU A 39 -8.39 -8.55 -7.95
CA GLU A 39 -9.44 -7.86 -7.20
C GLU A 39 -9.18 -7.98 -5.69
N CYS A 40 -9.27 -6.85 -4.98
CA CYS A 40 -9.10 -6.85 -3.52
C CYS A 40 -10.34 -7.41 -2.82
N PRO A 41 -10.16 -8.13 -1.71
CA PRO A 41 -11.25 -8.41 -0.79
C PRO A 41 -11.94 -7.12 -0.34
N PRO A 42 -13.20 -7.16 0.11
CA PRO A 42 -13.91 -5.97 0.60
C PRO A 42 -13.17 -5.32 1.77
N ILE A 43 -12.89 -4.01 1.64
CA ILE A 43 -12.19 -3.20 2.64
C ILE A 43 -13.05 -1.97 2.94
N PHE A 44 -13.42 -1.74 4.19
CA PHE A 44 -14.27 -0.62 4.58
C PHE A 44 -13.99 -0.14 6.01
N ALA A 45 -14.45 1.08 6.32
CA ALA A 45 -14.39 1.60 7.68
C ALA A 45 -15.54 1.04 8.55
N ALA A 46 -15.24 0.74 9.80
CA ALA A 46 -16.25 0.31 10.76
C ALA A 46 -17.22 1.46 11.04
N LYS A 47 -18.52 1.17 10.93
CA LYS A 47 -19.56 2.15 11.22
C LYS A 47 -19.43 2.70 12.65
N GLY A 48 -19.33 4.03 12.78
CA GLY A 48 -19.13 4.72 14.05
C GLY A 48 -17.68 4.76 14.55
N ALA A 49 -16.73 4.14 13.82
CA ALA A 49 -15.29 4.24 14.07
C ALA A 49 -14.52 4.77 12.84
N GLU A 50 -15.23 5.33 11.88
CA GLU A 50 -14.69 6.05 10.73
C GLU A 50 -14.14 7.43 11.07
N GLU A 51 -14.52 7.97 12.23
CA GLU A 51 -13.99 9.22 12.77
C GLU A 51 -13.74 9.12 14.28
N SER A 52 -12.85 9.98 14.78
CA SER A 52 -12.50 10.06 16.20
C SER A 52 -12.03 11.48 16.54
N TYR A 53 -11.83 11.74 17.84
CA TYR A 53 -11.24 12.96 18.35
C TYR A 53 -9.98 12.64 19.13
N LEU A 54 -8.91 13.37 18.86
CA LEU A 54 -7.60 13.25 19.48
C LEU A 54 -7.28 14.50 20.28
N VAL A 55 -6.34 14.39 21.17
CA VAL A 55 -5.72 15.52 21.85
C VAL A 55 -4.29 15.63 21.35
N GLY A 56 -3.92 16.80 20.86
CA GLY A 56 -2.58 17.07 20.38
C GLY A 56 -1.57 17.01 21.52
N SER A 57 -0.39 16.46 21.27
CA SER A 57 0.62 16.18 22.30
C SER A 57 1.39 17.42 22.77
N LYS A 58 1.41 18.50 21.99
CA LYS A 58 2.18 19.71 22.30
C LYS A 58 1.35 20.82 22.93
N LEU A 59 0.18 21.07 22.39
CA LEU A 59 -0.68 22.20 22.80
C LEU A 59 -2.00 21.73 23.40
N GLY A 60 -2.28 20.44 23.41
CA GLY A 60 -3.53 19.89 23.92
C GLY A 60 -4.75 20.27 23.08
N GLN A 61 -4.56 20.65 21.82
CA GLN A 61 -5.67 20.99 20.92
C GLN A 61 -6.50 19.78 20.58
N ILE A 62 -7.81 19.96 20.48
CA ILE A 62 -8.70 18.91 19.98
C ILE A 62 -8.58 18.82 18.47
N ILE A 63 -8.31 17.62 17.98
CA ILE A 63 -8.11 17.30 16.58
C ILE A 63 -9.19 16.28 16.17
N LYS A 64 -10.04 16.68 15.24
CA LYS A 64 -10.98 15.74 14.60
C LYS A 64 -10.24 14.97 13.53
N ILE A 65 -10.35 13.64 13.56
CA ILE A 65 -9.74 12.72 12.59
C ILE A 65 -10.83 11.88 11.93
N ARG A 66 -10.72 11.64 10.62
CA ARG A 66 -11.59 10.71 9.89
C ARG A 66 -10.87 10.07 8.72
N PHE A 67 -11.33 8.90 8.28
CA PHE A 67 -10.93 8.38 6.98
C PHE A 67 -11.42 9.29 5.85
N ASN A 68 -10.53 9.58 4.91
CA ASN A 68 -10.83 10.38 3.72
C ASN A 68 -10.80 9.57 2.42
N GLY A 69 -10.17 8.39 2.48
CA GLY A 69 -10.12 7.43 1.39
C GLY A 69 -9.42 6.16 1.82
N ILE A 70 -9.91 5.03 1.34
CA ILE A 70 -9.31 3.72 1.53
C ILE A 70 -9.30 3.04 0.18
N SER A 71 -8.13 2.54 -0.23
CA SER A 71 -7.98 1.74 -1.44
C SER A 71 -6.94 0.64 -1.22
N GLY A 72 -6.90 -0.33 -2.12
CA GLY A 72 -5.96 -1.44 -2.03
C GLY A 72 -5.36 -1.82 -3.38
N GLN A 73 -4.16 -2.38 -3.34
CA GLN A 73 -3.57 -3.16 -4.41
C GLN A 73 -3.36 -4.57 -3.88
N CYS A 74 -3.89 -5.57 -4.60
CA CYS A 74 -3.95 -6.92 -4.10
C CYS A 74 -3.32 -7.91 -5.08
N VAL A 75 -2.60 -8.86 -4.52
CA VAL A 75 -2.01 -9.98 -5.25
C VAL A 75 -2.54 -11.27 -4.65
N ALA A 76 -3.27 -12.05 -5.46
CA ALA A 76 -3.76 -13.36 -5.02
C ALA A 76 -2.59 -14.32 -4.80
N ARG A 77 -2.65 -15.08 -3.71
CA ARG A 77 -1.72 -16.13 -3.32
C ARG A 77 -2.50 -17.42 -3.04
N ASP A 78 -1.79 -18.50 -2.78
CA ASP A 78 -2.42 -19.77 -2.41
C ASP A 78 -3.00 -19.67 -0.98
N GLY A 79 -4.32 -19.59 -0.89
CA GLY A 79 -5.08 -19.51 0.37
C GLY A 79 -5.19 -18.14 1.02
N TYR A 80 -4.62 -17.07 0.42
CA TYR A 80 -4.74 -15.69 0.94
C TYR A 80 -4.48 -14.64 -0.15
N THR A 81 -4.81 -13.41 0.15
CA THR A 81 -4.50 -12.23 -0.66
C THR A 81 -3.50 -11.34 0.07
N ASP A 82 -2.33 -11.08 -0.54
CA ASP A 82 -1.38 -10.04 -0.10
C ASP A 82 -1.94 -8.68 -0.52
N ALA A 83 -2.43 -7.92 0.45
CA ALA A 83 -3.07 -6.63 0.23
C ALA A 83 -2.17 -5.48 0.71
N ARG A 84 -1.88 -4.54 -0.18
CA ARG A 84 -1.28 -3.25 0.16
C ARG A 84 -2.37 -2.20 0.25
N LEU A 85 -2.68 -1.76 1.46
CA LEU A 85 -3.70 -0.76 1.74
C LEU A 85 -3.11 0.64 1.67
N TYR A 86 -3.79 1.55 0.99
CA TYR A 86 -3.55 2.98 0.96
C TYR A 86 -4.68 3.67 1.73
N ILE A 87 -4.36 4.22 2.88
CA ILE A 87 -5.32 4.81 3.80
C ILE A 87 -5.01 6.30 3.89
N ASN A 88 -5.89 7.12 3.35
CA ASN A 88 -5.81 8.57 3.49
C ASN A 88 -6.67 9.00 4.68
N VAL A 89 -6.09 9.79 5.57
CA VAL A 89 -6.74 10.28 6.78
C VAL A 89 -6.80 11.80 6.73
N LEU A 90 -7.97 12.39 6.93
CA LEU A 90 -8.14 13.83 7.09
C LEU A 90 -8.20 14.17 8.57
N MET A 91 -7.31 15.05 8.99
CA MET A 91 -7.24 15.61 10.34
C MET A 91 -7.52 17.09 10.29
N ARG A 92 -8.32 17.60 11.22
CA ARG A 92 -8.64 19.04 11.35
C ARG A 92 -8.51 19.47 12.80
N ARG A 93 -7.86 20.61 12.99
CA ARG A 93 -7.77 21.30 14.29
C ARG A 93 -8.36 22.70 14.21
N ASP A 94 -8.70 23.27 15.35
CA ASP A 94 -9.12 24.68 15.45
C ASP A 94 -7.90 25.56 15.70
N LEU A 95 -7.71 26.58 14.86
CA LEU A 95 -6.60 27.53 14.95
C LEU A 95 -6.88 28.73 15.87
N THR A 96 -7.86 28.68 16.74
CA THR A 96 -8.28 29.81 17.60
C THR A 96 -7.18 30.34 18.54
N THR A 97 -6.09 29.62 18.74
CA THR A 97 -5.01 29.93 19.69
C THR A 97 -3.61 30.04 19.10
N GLY A 98 -3.49 30.53 17.87
CA GLY A 98 -2.19 30.81 17.29
C GLY A 98 -1.60 29.66 16.45
N SER A 99 -0.68 30.07 15.61
CA SER A 99 -0.06 29.25 14.59
C SER A 99 1.12 28.44 15.12
N ASN A 100 0.87 27.37 15.83
CA ASN A 100 1.96 26.54 16.35
C ASN A 100 1.93 25.14 15.74
N ILE A 101 3.11 24.53 15.67
CA ILE A 101 3.26 23.13 15.28
C ILE A 101 2.57 22.24 16.32
N GLU A 102 1.63 21.43 15.92
CA GLU A 102 0.96 20.43 16.75
C GLU A 102 1.27 19.04 16.19
N GLN A 103 1.30 18.08 17.07
CA GLN A 103 1.55 16.67 16.77
C GLN A 103 0.42 15.83 17.37
N ALA A 104 -0.03 14.84 16.62
CA ALA A 104 -1.06 13.93 17.08
C ALA A 104 -0.69 12.48 16.78
N GLU A 105 -0.89 11.63 17.75
CA GLU A 105 -0.77 10.18 17.61
C GLU A 105 -2.14 9.55 17.60
N PHE A 106 -2.31 8.56 16.73
CA PHE A 106 -3.57 7.82 16.61
C PHE A 106 -3.33 6.38 16.19
N TYR A 107 -4.30 5.54 16.42
CA TYR A 107 -4.26 4.16 15.99
C TYR A 107 -5.19 3.93 14.80
N ILE A 108 -4.73 3.10 13.88
CA ILE A 108 -5.57 2.43 12.90
C ILE A 108 -5.59 0.95 13.28
N THR A 109 -6.77 0.43 13.55
CA THR A 109 -6.98 -1.00 13.79
C THR A 109 -7.56 -1.60 12.53
N ALA A 110 -6.91 -2.64 11.99
CA ALA A 110 -7.42 -3.48 10.93
C ALA A 110 -7.88 -4.81 11.53
N ALA A 111 -9.15 -5.14 11.38
CA ALA A 111 -9.72 -6.42 11.77
C ALA A 111 -10.02 -7.23 10.50
N ILE A 112 -9.55 -8.47 10.45
CA ILE A 112 -9.90 -9.44 9.42
C ILE A 112 -11.10 -10.23 9.95
N ILE A 113 -12.18 -10.27 9.16
CA ILE A 113 -13.48 -10.84 9.55
C ILE A 113 -13.85 -11.91 8.54
N ASP A 114 -14.29 -13.06 9.04
CA ASP A 114 -14.80 -14.17 8.23
C ASP A 114 -16.24 -13.94 7.74
N GLU A 115 -16.77 -14.90 7.00
CA GLU A 115 -18.15 -14.87 6.49
C GLU A 115 -19.22 -14.91 7.60
N THR A 116 -18.86 -15.35 8.80
CA THR A 116 -19.76 -15.45 9.97
C THR A 116 -19.74 -14.19 10.84
N GLU A 117 -19.09 -13.10 10.38
CA GLU A 117 -18.89 -11.84 11.14
C GLU A 117 -17.93 -12.00 12.33
N THR A 118 -17.15 -13.08 12.39
CA THR A 118 -16.18 -13.31 13.47
C THR A 118 -14.85 -12.69 13.14
N VAL A 119 -14.26 -11.95 14.10
CA VAL A 119 -12.92 -11.40 13.96
C VAL A 119 -11.90 -12.53 14.12
N VAL A 120 -11.21 -12.89 13.06
CA VAL A 120 -10.18 -13.94 13.05
C VAL A 120 -8.78 -13.41 13.30
N SER A 121 -8.55 -12.15 12.98
CA SER A 121 -7.27 -11.47 13.23
C SER A 121 -7.49 -9.98 13.45
N ARG A 122 -6.56 -9.36 14.20
CA ARG A 122 -6.56 -7.91 14.43
C ARG A 122 -5.12 -7.41 14.50
N GLU A 123 -4.84 -6.37 13.74
CA GLU A 123 -3.60 -5.63 13.79
C GLU A 123 -3.88 -4.17 14.12
N THR A 124 -3.02 -3.56 14.94
CA THR A 124 -3.14 -2.15 15.32
C THR A 124 -1.84 -1.43 15.00
N PHE A 125 -1.95 -0.34 14.26
CA PHE A 125 -0.84 0.48 13.80
C PHE A 125 -0.89 1.83 14.51
N LEU A 126 0.21 2.20 15.18
CA LEU A 126 0.39 3.55 15.70
C LEU A 126 0.89 4.45 14.56
N GLU A 127 0.21 5.55 14.36
CA GLU A 127 0.54 6.56 13.37
C GLU A 127 0.71 7.92 14.02
N GLU A 128 1.57 8.74 13.42
CA GLU A 128 1.85 10.09 13.86
C GLU A 128 1.60 11.08 12.72
N ALA A 129 0.94 12.18 13.02
CA ALA A 129 0.76 13.28 12.08
C ALA A 129 1.16 14.61 12.71
N ASN A 130 1.79 15.45 11.88
CA ASN A 130 2.23 16.78 12.27
C ASN A 130 1.41 17.84 11.54
N PHE A 131 0.93 18.81 12.28
CA PHE A 131 0.39 20.04 11.75
C PHE A 131 1.51 21.09 11.67
N ARG A 132 1.75 21.60 10.50
CA ARG A 132 2.66 22.73 10.31
C ARG A 132 2.02 24.00 10.84
N ASP A 133 2.88 24.99 11.08
CA ASP A 133 2.45 26.33 11.47
C ASP A 133 1.37 26.88 10.50
N SER A 134 0.33 27.49 11.03
CA SER A 134 -0.79 28.07 10.27
C SER A 134 -1.66 27.10 9.47
N MET A 135 -1.47 25.79 9.58
CA MET A 135 -2.31 24.78 8.92
C MET A 135 -3.36 24.23 9.89
N ASP A 136 -4.62 24.32 9.50
CA ASP A 136 -5.76 23.74 10.23
C ASP A 136 -6.04 22.29 9.84
N THR A 137 -5.43 21.82 8.74
CA THR A 137 -5.62 20.47 8.20
C THR A 137 -4.30 19.74 8.00
N SER A 138 -4.33 18.43 8.16
CA SER A 138 -3.27 17.50 7.77
C SER A 138 -3.89 16.27 7.11
N GLN A 139 -3.22 15.73 6.07
CA GLN A 139 -3.70 14.58 5.32
C GLN A 139 -2.55 13.58 5.12
N PRO A 140 -2.21 12.80 6.15
CA PRO A 140 -1.24 11.74 5.99
C PRO A 140 -1.78 10.61 5.12
N ASP A 141 -0.92 10.13 4.20
CA ASP A 141 -1.13 8.91 3.44
C ASP A 141 -0.38 7.75 4.11
N ILE A 142 -1.10 6.74 4.51
CA ILE A 142 -0.59 5.61 5.29
C ILE A 142 -0.65 4.36 4.42
N ILE A 143 0.45 3.63 4.38
CA ILE A 143 0.54 2.38 3.62
C ILE A 143 0.73 1.24 4.60
N LYS A 144 -0.17 0.25 4.56
CA LYS A 144 -0.08 -0.98 5.35
C LYS A 144 -0.17 -2.21 4.45
N ARG A 145 0.42 -3.31 4.90
CA ARG A 145 0.29 -4.61 4.26
C ARG A 145 -0.43 -5.57 5.19
N LEU A 146 -1.35 -6.33 4.62
CA LEU A 146 -2.11 -7.36 5.32
C LEU A 146 -2.20 -8.60 4.46
N ASP A 147 -2.04 -9.75 5.08
CA ASP A 147 -2.34 -11.05 4.48
C ASP A 147 -3.79 -11.41 4.86
N ILE A 148 -4.68 -11.39 3.87
CA ILE A 148 -6.11 -11.60 4.07
C ILE A 148 -6.46 -12.99 3.57
N PRO A 149 -6.87 -13.94 4.46
CA PRO A 149 -7.30 -15.27 4.02
C PRO A 149 -8.47 -15.20 3.04
N ASP A 150 -8.56 -16.18 2.13
CA ASP A 150 -9.62 -16.24 1.13
C ASP A 150 -11.01 -16.24 1.79
N GLY A 151 -11.97 -15.54 1.17
CA GLY A 151 -13.33 -15.39 1.70
C GLY A 151 -13.46 -14.40 2.86
N HIS A 152 -12.38 -13.77 3.31
CA HIS A 152 -12.40 -12.79 4.40
C HIS A 152 -12.46 -11.36 3.88
N ARG A 153 -12.78 -10.42 4.77
CA ARG A 153 -12.85 -8.98 4.52
C ARG A 153 -12.10 -8.19 5.59
N VAL A 154 -11.76 -6.94 5.30
CA VAL A 154 -11.06 -6.06 6.24
C VAL A 154 -11.97 -4.94 6.70
N VAL A 155 -12.00 -4.72 8.01
CA VAL A 155 -12.69 -3.60 8.63
C VAL A 155 -11.67 -2.74 9.35
N LEU A 156 -11.62 -1.45 8.98
CA LEU A 156 -10.73 -0.46 9.57
C LEU A 156 -11.46 0.41 10.58
N ALA A 157 -10.79 0.71 11.68
CA ALA A 157 -11.30 1.62 12.72
C ALA A 157 -10.21 2.62 13.12
N LEU A 158 -10.61 3.87 13.37
CA LEU A 158 -9.77 4.90 13.98
C LEU A 158 -9.91 4.86 15.50
N GLY A 159 -8.77 4.88 16.18
CA GLY A 159 -8.69 4.96 17.64
C GLY A 159 -7.75 6.09 18.08
N ARG A 160 -7.88 6.50 19.34
CA ARG A 160 -6.90 7.35 20.03
C ARG A 160 -5.87 6.48 20.73
N ALA A 161 -4.65 7.00 20.86
CA ALA A 161 -3.68 6.42 21.78
C ALA A 161 -4.32 6.39 23.19
N ALA A 162 -4.35 5.21 23.82
CA ALA A 162 -4.75 5.11 25.22
C ALA A 162 -3.61 5.72 26.04
N GLU A 163 -3.94 6.70 26.89
CA GLU A 163 -3.04 7.20 27.91
C GLU A 163 -2.79 6.12 28.96
#